data_9b8680fcbdccbe002eb14d5b2535b9c0
#
_entry.id   9b8680fcbdccbe002eb14d5b2535b9c0
#
_cell.length_a   1.000
_cell.length_b   1.000
_cell.length_c   1.000
_cell.angle_alpha   90.00
_cell.angle_beta   90.00
_cell.angle_gamma   90.00
#
_symmetry.space_group_name_H-M   'P 1'
#
loop_
_entity.id
_entity.type
_entity.pdbx_description
1 polymer ?
#
loop_
_entity_poly.entity_id
_entity_poly.type
_entity_poly.pdbx_seq_one_letter_code
_entity_poly.pdbx_strand_id
1 'polypeptide(L)'
;MAARNVLLLVADDLGKQLGCYGNPYTKTPNIDKLASEGVRFDNAFASTASCSGSRSTIYTGLHTHQNGQYGLNSGKHHFMTFDHIESGPALLAKNGVRTGIIGKVHVGPDAVYPWEWRAESLTRDVWWSAQRAKEFFEASQKDGRPFVLTVGYHDPHRDRTRGGFGNDEPVDDRIQSVKYRPEDTVVPEFLSDTPGARQELAEYAEAISRLDQGIGFILKELEVAGFAKDTLVIFMSDNGPPFMNSKTTLYDAGVRLPLIIRQPGSKSSVNTNLVSYVDILPTILDWALGQASQEAKKQLSGRSFLQVLHEVKDLADWDHVFGSHTFHESTNYWPTRFIRTRRYKYHRNIAWRLDFPFANDIYGSLTWEDIRNAEESPKKIGQRKLKDYFFRPPEELYDLDNDPQEVTNLVKSPDHQEILEELRGRLEDWQRRTNDPWLYRDGISILLNKHHLDAGLEVPDKWDLDIEHPETNRGDVPKYKNLPFGIAGARD
;
A
#
# COMPACT_ATOMS: atom_id res chain seq x y z
N MET A 1 3.11 -14.71 -29.28
CA MET A 1 1.89 -13.89 -29.37
C MET A 1 2.34 -12.45 -29.56
N ALA A 2 1.61 -11.63 -30.31
CA ALA A 2 1.90 -10.19 -30.39
C ALA A 2 1.80 -9.57 -28.98
N ALA A 3 2.65 -8.59 -28.70
CA ALA A 3 2.60 -7.85 -27.45
C ALA A 3 1.25 -7.09 -27.32
N ARG A 4 0.76 -6.94 -26.12
CA ARG A 4 -0.58 -6.42 -25.83
C ARG A 4 -0.52 -5.24 -24.87
N ASN A 5 -1.56 -4.40 -24.91
CA ASN A 5 -1.60 -3.17 -24.14
C ASN A 5 -1.98 -3.40 -22.67
N VAL A 6 -1.51 -2.49 -21.80
CA VAL A 6 -1.90 -2.42 -20.37
C VAL A 6 -2.24 -0.97 -20.00
N LEU A 7 -3.32 -0.80 -19.27
CA LEU A 7 -3.69 0.43 -18.57
C LEU A 7 -3.71 0.16 -17.07
N LEU A 8 -2.78 0.77 -16.34
CA LEU A 8 -2.68 0.69 -14.88
C LEU A 8 -3.18 1.98 -14.26
N LEU A 9 -4.26 1.91 -13.50
CA LEU A 9 -4.93 3.02 -12.82
C LEU A 9 -4.67 2.91 -11.31
N VAL A 10 -3.91 3.84 -10.74
CA VAL A 10 -3.46 3.80 -9.35
C VAL A 10 -4.05 4.98 -8.57
N ALA A 11 -4.95 4.70 -7.64
CA ALA A 11 -5.46 5.67 -6.67
C ALA A 11 -4.43 5.90 -5.55
N ASP A 12 -4.53 7.04 -4.86
CA ASP A 12 -3.68 7.42 -3.75
C ASP A 12 -4.45 7.37 -2.43
N ASP A 13 -4.00 6.58 -1.46
CA ASP A 13 -4.64 6.44 -0.15
C ASP A 13 -6.08 5.87 -0.20
N LEU A 14 -6.41 4.97 -1.12
CA LEU A 14 -7.77 4.43 -1.26
C LEU A 14 -7.94 3.08 -0.55
N GLY A 15 -8.92 3.00 0.34
CA GLY A 15 -9.38 1.75 0.93
C GLY A 15 -10.51 1.08 0.14
N LYS A 16 -11.18 0.12 0.78
CA LYS A 16 -12.31 -0.62 0.18
C LYS A 16 -13.66 0.12 0.28
N GLN A 17 -13.65 1.44 0.43
CA GLN A 17 -14.87 2.27 0.47
C GLN A 17 -15.47 2.47 -0.93
N LEU A 18 -15.73 1.36 -1.65
CA LEU A 18 -16.24 1.28 -3.01
C LEU A 18 -17.52 0.42 -3.05
N GLY A 19 -18.47 0.73 -3.94
CA GLY A 19 -19.71 -0.03 -4.08
C GLY A 19 -19.47 -1.51 -4.36
N CYS A 20 -18.56 -1.84 -5.29
CA CYS A 20 -18.20 -3.23 -5.62
C CYS A 20 -17.54 -4.02 -4.47
N TYR A 21 -17.06 -3.35 -3.42
CA TYR A 21 -16.58 -3.96 -2.17
C TYR A 21 -17.61 -3.91 -1.04
N GLY A 22 -18.86 -3.54 -1.34
CA GLY A 22 -19.97 -3.57 -0.39
C GLY A 22 -20.17 -2.28 0.42
N ASN A 23 -19.48 -1.17 0.08
CA ASN A 23 -19.76 0.11 0.71
C ASN A 23 -21.05 0.72 0.16
N PRO A 24 -22.10 0.95 0.99
CA PRO A 24 -23.37 1.44 0.51
C PRO A 24 -23.41 2.97 0.36
N TYR A 25 -22.44 3.68 0.87
CA TYR A 25 -22.43 5.12 1.02
C TYR A 25 -21.74 5.84 -0.13
N THR A 26 -20.49 5.42 -0.46
CA THR A 26 -19.68 6.05 -1.50
C THR A 26 -20.14 5.63 -2.90
N LYS A 27 -20.40 6.61 -3.77
CA LYS A 27 -20.87 6.37 -5.14
C LYS A 27 -19.68 6.19 -6.09
N THR A 28 -19.56 4.98 -6.64
CA THR A 28 -18.44 4.59 -7.52
C THR A 28 -18.92 3.82 -8.77
N PRO A 29 -19.87 4.36 -9.56
CA PRO A 29 -20.50 3.61 -10.64
C PRO A 29 -19.56 3.16 -11.75
N ASN A 30 -18.47 3.90 -12.02
CA ASN A 30 -17.51 3.55 -13.06
C ASN A 30 -16.55 2.43 -12.60
N ILE A 31 -16.10 2.49 -11.36
CA ILE A 31 -15.28 1.43 -10.74
C ILE A 31 -16.12 0.17 -10.55
N ASP A 32 -17.37 0.30 -10.12
CA ASP A 32 -18.32 -0.81 -9.95
C ASP A 32 -18.62 -1.49 -11.30
N LYS A 33 -18.76 -0.69 -12.36
CA LYS A 33 -18.87 -1.22 -13.73
C LYS A 33 -17.63 -1.97 -14.15
N LEU A 34 -16.43 -1.41 -13.90
CA LEU A 34 -15.17 -2.09 -14.21
C LEU A 34 -15.08 -3.45 -13.49
N ALA A 35 -15.47 -3.52 -12.22
CA ALA A 35 -15.53 -4.76 -11.45
C ALA A 35 -16.55 -5.77 -12.03
N SER A 36 -17.71 -5.28 -12.51
CA SER A 36 -18.72 -6.14 -13.14
C SER A 36 -18.32 -6.69 -14.49
N GLU A 37 -17.29 -6.12 -15.13
CA GLU A 37 -16.73 -6.54 -16.41
C GLU A 37 -15.38 -7.29 -16.24
N GLY A 38 -14.94 -7.55 -15.00
CA GLY A 38 -13.64 -8.10 -14.70
C GLY A 38 -13.58 -8.98 -13.46
N VAL A 39 -12.40 -9.14 -12.93
CA VAL A 39 -12.11 -9.89 -11.70
C VAL A 39 -11.81 -8.92 -10.57
N ARG A 40 -12.55 -9.02 -9.48
CA ARG A 40 -12.28 -8.31 -8.23
C ARG A 40 -11.52 -9.25 -7.28
N PHE A 41 -10.40 -8.79 -6.76
CA PHE A 41 -9.67 -9.52 -5.72
C PHE A 41 -10.13 -9.10 -4.33
N ASP A 42 -10.47 -10.07 -3.49
CA ASP A 42 -10.81 -9.82 -2.09
C ASP A 42 -9.56 -9.72 -1.20
N ASN A 43 -8.45 -10.32 -1.63
CA ASN A 43 -7.22 -10.45 -0.87
C ASN A 43 -5.99 -9.98 -1.66
N ALA A 44 -5.97 -8.70 -2.04
CA ALA A 44 -4.82 -8.05 -2.63
C ALA A 44 -4.13 -7.14 -1.58
N PHE A 45 -2.80 -7.25 -1.48
CA PHE A 45 -2.05 -6.62 -0.40
C PHE A 45 -0.93 -5.74 -0.94
N ALA A 46 -0.90 -4.49 -0.48
CA ALA A 46 0.29 -3.66 -0.63
C ALA A 46 1.46 -4.28 0.16
N SER A 47 2.64 -4.27 -0.44
CA SER A 47 3.86 -4.76 0.22
C SER A 47 4.35 -3.81 1.32
N THR A 48 3.92 -2.54 1.27
CA THR A 48 4.19 -1.51 2.27
C THR A 48 3.06 -0.48 2.29
N ALA A 49 2.80 0.14 3.43
CA ALA A 49 1.73 1.12 3.61
C ALA A 49 2.20 2.58 3.46
N SER A 50 2.94 2.87 2.39
CA SER A 50 3.50 4.21 2.11
C SER A 50 3.57 4.45 0.61
N CYS A 51 3.12 5.61 0.15
CA CYS A 51 2.95 5.93 -1.27
C CYS A 51 4.17 5.61 -2.14
N SER A 52 5.34 6.25 -1.90
CA SER A 52 6.55 6.01 -2.72
C SER A 52 7.06 4.57 -2.61
N GLY A 53 7.07 4.03 -1.39
CA GLY A 53 7.46 2.65 -1.15
C GLY A 53 6.56 1.68 -1.93
N SER A 54 5.23 1.80 -1.83
CA SER A 54 4.30 0.93 -2.53
C SER A 54 4.38 1.10 -4.05
N ARG A 55 4.42 2.33 -4.57
CA ARG A 55 4.58 2.57 -6.01
C ARG A 55 5.87 1.98 -6.53
N SER A 56 6.97 2.05 -5.78
CA SER A 56 8.22 1.40 -6.17
C SER A 56 8.09 -0.12 -6.24
N THR A 57 7.36 -0.76 -5.31
CA THR A 57 7.13 -2.21 -5.36
C THR A 57 6.28 -2.62 -6.55
N ILE A 58 5.26 -1.81 -6.92
CA ILE A 58 4.43 -2.01 -8.11
C ILE A 58 5.27 -1.93 -9.39
N TYR A 59 6.17 -0.94 -9.46
CA TYR A 59 6.94 -0.68 -10.70
C TYR A 59 8.24 -1.48 -10.81
N THR A 60 8.72 -2.12 -9.73
CA THR A 60 9.95 -2.93 -9.75
C THR A 60 9.71 -4.42 -9.52
N GLY A 61 8.54 -4.84 -9.00
CA GLY A 61 8.29 -6.23 -8.60
C GLY A 61 9.18 -6.70 -7.44
N LEU A 62 9.75 -5.76 -6.66
CA LEU A 62 10.65 -5.98 -5.55
C LEU A 62 10.12 -5.31 -4.28
N HIS A 63 10.41 -5.89 -3.11
CA HIS A 63 10.11 -5.26 -1.82
C HIS A 63 10.99 -4.03 -1.58
N THR A 64 10.55 -3.11 -0.71
CA THR A 64 11.27 -1.85 -0.46
C THR A 64 12.69 -2.04 0.05
N HIS A 65 12.96 -3.08 0.82
CA HIS A 65 14.31 -3.39 1.29
C HIS A 65 15.24 -3.95 0.19
N GLN A 66 14.68 -4.44 -0.92
CA GLN A 66 15.44 -4.89 -2.08
C GLN A 66 15.68 -3.76 -3.08
N ASN A 67 14.68 -2.89 -3.28
CA ASN A 67 14.79 -1.82 -4.26
C ASN A 67 15.33 -0.49 -3.72
N GLY A 68 15.41 -0.31 -2.40
CA GLY A 68 15.95 0.88 -1.75
C GLY A 68 14.96 2.02 -1.50
N GLN A 69 13.73 1.96 -2.01
CA GLN A 69 12.72 2.99 -1.78
C GLN A 69 12.09 2.82 -0.39
N TYR A 70 12.85 3.06 0.66
CA TYR A 70 12.44 2.80 2.05
C TYR A 70 11.34 3.71 2.57
N GLY A 71 11.14 4.90 1.99
CA GLY A 71 10.18 5.92 2.36
C GLY A 71 9.86 6.86 1.20
N LEU A 72 9.31 8.06 1.50
CA LEU A 72 8.91 9.04 0.49
C LEU A 72 10.10 9.59 -0.30
N ASN A 73 9.95 9.71 -1.63
CA ASN A 73 10.99 10.28 -2.50
C ASN A 73 10.96 11.80 -2.56
N SER A 74 9.86 12.42 -2.17
CA SER A 74 9.62 13.85 -2.36
C SER A 74 10.33 14.73 -1.35
N GLY A 75 10.69 15.94 -1.79
CA GLY A 75 11.18 17.03 -0.94
C GLY A 75 12.39 16.65 -0.09
N LYS A 76 12.29 16.87 1.21
CA LYS A 76 13.37 16.64 2.18
C LYS A 76 13.58 15.17 2.53
N HIS A 77 12.62 14.30 2.23
CA HIS A 77 12.70 12.87 2.58
C HIS A 77 13.68 12.13 1.69
N HIS A 78 13.59 12.33 0.39
CA HIS A 78 14.57 11.97 -0.63
C HIS A 78 15.03 10.49 -0.62
N PHE A 79 14.13 9.57 -0.27
CA PHE A 79 14.40 8.15 -0.45
C PHE A 79 14.26 7.78 -1.93
N MET A 80 15.24 7.05 -2.46
CA MET A 80 15.32 6.69 -3.87
C MET A 80 15.51 5.20 -4.07
N THR A 81 15.01 4.69 -5.17
CA THR A 81 15.34 3.34 -5.66
C THR A 81 16.81 3.28 -6.02
N PHE A 82 17.46 2.16 -5.75
CA PHE A 82 18.88 1.95 -6.10
C PHE A 82 19.10 2.01 -7.62
N ASP A 83 20.19 2.62 -8.05
CA ASP A 83 20.49 2.88 -9.46
C ASP A 83 20.61 1.61 -10.33
N HIS A 84 20.97 0.46 -9.72
CA HIS A 84 21.12 -0.82 -10.42
C HIS A 84 19.80 -1.56 -10.65
N ILE A 85 18.68 -1.07 -10.13
CA ILE A 85 17.38 -1.73 -10.26
C ILE A 85 16.79 -1.48 -11.65
N GLU A 86 16.42 -2.56 -12.33
CA GLU A 86 15.67 -2.48 -13.58
C GLU A 86 14.17 -2.40 -13.29
N SER A 87 13.58 -1.24 -13.51
CA SER A 87 12.14 -1.03 -13.32
C SER A 87 11.31 -1.56 -14.48
N GLY A 88 9.99 -1.67 -14.27
CA GLY A 88 9.04 -2.04 -15.32
C GLY A 88 9.14 -1.19 -16.58
N PRO A 89 9.14 0.16 -16.51
CA PRO A 89 9.37 1.01 -17.68
C PRO A 89 10.65 0.66 -18.45
N ALA A 90 11.77 0.40 -17.74
CA ALA A 90 13.03 0.02 -18.37
C ALA A 90 12.93 -1.36 -19.08
N LEU A 91 12.37 -2.36 -18.40
CA LEU A 91 12.18 -3.71 -18.91
C LEU A 91 11.25 -3.74 -20.14
N LEU A 92 10.15 -2.99 -20.09
CA LEU A 92 9.18 -2.89 -21.17
C LEU A 92 9.77 -2.18 -22.40
N ALA A 93 10.47 -1.06 -22.20
CA ALA A 93 11.13 -0.31 -23.29
C ALA A 93 12.18 -1.15 -24.02
N LYS A 94 13.00 -1.94 -23.29
CA LYS A 94 13.95 -2.90 -23.88
C LYS A 94 13.28 -3.93 -24.80
N ASN A 95 11.99 -4.20 -24.57
CA ASN A 95 11.20 -5.15 -25.37
C ASN A 95 10.27 -4.46 -26.38
N GLY A 96 10.51 -3.20 -26.72
CA GLY A 96 9.77 -2.46 -27.74
C GLY A 96 8.35 -2.03 -27.35
N VAL A 97 8.02 -2.07 -26.07
CA VAL A 97 6.73 -1.59 -25.54
C VAL A 97 6.86 -0.12 -25.20
N ARG A 98 5.92 0.69 -25.67
CA ARG A 98 5.82 2.10 -25.33
C ARG A 98 5.37 2.26 -23.89
N THR A 99 6.06 3.08 -23.07
CA THR A 99 5.73 3.29 -21.67
C THR A 99 5.29 4.72 -21.42
N GLY A 100 4.25 4.88 -20.59
CA GLY A 100 3.77 6.21 -20.20
C GLY A 100 3.35 6.28 -18.75
N ILE A 101 3.48 7.49 -18.16
CA ILE A 101 2.94 7.81 -16.84
C ILE A 101 2.28 9.20 -16.86
N ILE A 102 1.10 9.28 -16.26
CA ILE A 102 0.29 10.49 -16.13
C ILE A 102 -0.05 10.70 -14.65
N GLY A 103 -0.03 11.95 -14.18
CA GLY A 103 -0.40 12.33 -12.82
C GLY A 103 0.70 12.08 -11.80
N LYS A 104 0.40 11.43 -10.68
CA LYS A 104 1.34 11.20 -9.58
C LYS A 104 2.36 10.12 -9.93
N VAL A 105 3.63 10.49 -9.97
CA VAL A 105 4.77 9.57 -10.18
C VAL A 105 5.29 9.01 -8.84
N HIS A 106 5.79 9.87 -7.99
CA HIS A 106 6.19 9.65 -6.60
C HIS A 106 7.21 8.53 -6.35
N VAL A 107 8.06 8.25 -7.33
CA VAL A 107 9.24 7.38 -7.26
C VAL A 107 10.43 8.04 -7.95
N GLY A 108 11.63 7.62 -7.66
CA GLY A 108 12.86 8.13 -8.26
C GLY A 108 14.06 7.22 -8.00
N PRO A 109 15.20 7.49 -8.61
CA PRO A 109 15.46 8.60 -9.55
C PRO A 109 14.89 8.34 -10.96
N ASP A 110 14.77 9.39 -11.77
CA ASP A 110 14.20 9.29 -13.13
C ASP A 110 14.97 8.31 -14.03
N ALA A 111 16.28 8.19 -13.83
CA ALA A 111 17.12 7.25 -14.57
C ALA A 111 16.71 5.78 -14.38
N VAL A 112 16.17 5.42 -13.21
CA VAL A 112 15.65 4.08 -12.91
C VAL A 112 14.27 3.87 -13.55
N TYR A 113 13.49 4.94 -13.70
CA TYR A 113 12.13 4.90 -14.22
C TYR A 113 12.01 5.67 -15.56
N PRO A 114 12.57 5.20 -16.66
CA PRO A 114 12.64 5.91 -17.93
C PRO A 114 11.34 5.77 -18.74
N TRP A 115 10.22 6.36 -18.24
CA TRP A 115 9.00 6.43 -19.04
C TRP A 115 9.23 7.26 -20.31
N GLU A 116 8.84 6.73 -21.45
CA GLU A 116 8.93 7.41 -22.74
C GLU A 116 7.98 8.63 -22.82
N TRP A 117 6.80 8.51 -22.21
CA TRP A 117 5.84 9.59 -22.08
C TRP A 117 5.62 9.90 -20.60
N ARG A 118 5.80 11.16 -20.21
CA ARG A 118 5.61 11.58 -18.83
C ARG A 118 4.85 12.90 -18.78
N ALA A 119 3.68 12.88 -18.13
CA ALA A 119 2.86 14.06 -17.83
C ALA A 119 2.57 14.09 -16.32
N GLU A 120 3.52 14.61 -15.52
CA GLU A 120 3.44 14.62 -14.07
C GLU A 120 2.60 15.79 -13.56
N SER A 121 1.68 15.51 -12.63
CA SER A 121 0.90 16.52 -11.92
C SER A 121 0.32 15.92 -10.65
N LEU A 122 0.11 16.77 -9.65
CA LEU A 122 -0.67 16.45 -8.44
C LEU A 122 -2.06 17.09 -8.50
N THR A 123 -2.54 17.42 -9.69
CA THR A 123 -3.89 17.97 -9.87
C THR A 123 -4.97 16.97 -9.46
N ARG A 124 -6.06 17.49 -8.92
CA ARG A 124 -7.30 16.73 -8.67
C ARG A 124 -8.29 16.86 -9.82
N ASP A 125 -7.90 17.60 -10.86
CA ASP A 125 -8.65 17.65 -12.10
C ASP A 125 -8.49 16.34 -12.88
N VAL A 126 -9.39 15.40 -12.64
CA VAL A 126 -9.36 14.07 -13.26
C VAL A 126 -9.69 14.12 -14.77
N TRP A 127 -10.30 15.21 -15.26
CA TRP A 127 -10.47 15.46 -16.68
C TRP A 127 -9.14 15.78 -17.36
N TRP A 128 -8.27 16.57 -16.72
CA TRP A 128 -6.91 16.79 -17.21
C TRP A 128 -6.18 15.46 -17.43
N SER A 129 -6.29 14.51 -16.50
CA SER A 129 -5.68 13.19 -16.64
C SER A 129 -6.23 12.43 -17.86
N ALA A 130 -7.54 12.53 -18.12
CA ALA A 130 -8.17 11.92 -19.28
C ALA A 130 -7.69 12.55 -20.61
N GLN A 131 -7.49 13.88 -20.64
CA GLN A 131 -6.95 14.56 -21.83
C GLN A 131 -5.51 14.11 -22.12
N ARG A 132 -4.66 13.97 -21.09
CA ARG A 132 -3.30 13.43 -21.29
C ARG A 132 -3.32 11.98 -21.75
N ALA A 133 -4.24 11.15 -21.25
CA ALA A 133 -4.43 9.78 -21.70
C ALA A 133 -4.88 9.73 -23.18
N LYS A 134 -5.80 10.60 -23.59
CA LYS A 134 -6.21 10.75 -24.99
C LYS A 134 -5.02 11.03 -25.90
N GLU A 135 -4.20 12.03 -25.56
CA GLU A 135 -2.99 12.37 -26.32
C GLU A 135 -2.01 11.18 -26.43
N PHE A 136 -1.84 10.45 -25.31
CA PHE A 136 -1.01 9.24 -25.30
C PHE A 136 -1.57 8.15 -26.24
N PHE A 137 -2.90 7.91 -26.22
CA PHE A 137 -3.54 6.92 -27.09
C PHE A 137 -3.45 7.31 -28.56
N GLU A 138 -3.70 8.58 -28.91
CA GLU A 138 -3.55 9.09 -30.28
C GLU A 138 -2.12 8.94 -30.80
N ALA A 139 -1.13 9.21 -29.95
CA ALA A 139 0.27 9.01 -30.29
C ALA A 139 0.61 7.52 -30.41
N SER A 140 0.01 6.64 -29.61
CA SER A 140 0.21 5.19 -29.68
C SER A 140 -0.41 4.57 -30.94
N GLN A 141 -1.55 5.10 -31.42
CA GLN A 141 -2.13 4.69 -32.70
C GLN A 141 -1.18 4.97 -33.89
N LYS A 142 -0.51 6.15 -33.88
CA LYS A 142 0.43 6.53 -34.90
C LYS A 142 1.73 5.71 -34.85
N ASP A 143 2.17 5.37 -33.65
CA ASP A 143 3.39 4.58 -33.41
C ASP A 143 3.20 3.09 -33.74
N GLY A 144 2.01 2.55 -33.49
CA GLY A 144 1.67 1.15 -33.77
C GLY A 144 2.31 0.13 -32.79
N ARG A 145 3.11 0.58 -31.83
CA ARG A 145 3.68 -0.28 -30.78
C ARG A 145 2.64 -0.56 -29.67
N PRO A 146 2.70 -1.74 -29.04
CA PRO A 146 1.96 -1.98 -27.82
C PRO A 146 2.42 -1.01 -26.71
N PHE A 147 1.55 -0.74 -25.75
CA PHE A 147 1.86 0.19 -24.69
C PHE A 147 1.54 -0.32 -23.29
N VAL A 148 2.22 0.25 -22.28
CA VAL A 148 1.84 0.21 -20.88
C VAL A 148 1.72 1.67 -20.41
N LEU A 149 0.49 2.09 -20.12
CA LEU A 149 0.18 3.40 -19.57
C LEU A 149 -0.18 3.28 -18.08
N THR A 150 0.52 4.01 -17.24
CA THR A 150 0.17 4.18 -15.83
C THR A 150 -0.50 5.54 -15.63
N VAL A 151 -1.62 5.58 -14.93
CA VAL A 151 -2.26 6.82 -14.48
C VAL A 151 -2.30 6.81 -12.96
N GLY A 152 -1.48 7.65 -12.34
CA GLY A 152 -1.43 7.87 -10.91
C GLY A 152 -2.33 9.04 -10.52
N TYR A 153 -3.46 8.76 -9.90
CA TYR A 153 -4.32 9.81 -9.35
C TYR A 153 -3.76 10.35 -8.04
N HIS A 154 -4.13 11.58 -7.71
CA HIS A 154 -3.86 12.19 -6.40
C HIS A 154 -5.01 11.93 -5.42
N ASP A 155 -6.21 11.67 -5.94
CA ASP A 155 -7.37 11.31 -5.13
C ASP A 155 -7.32 9.83 -4.68
N PRO A 156 -7.86 9.56 -3.46
CA PRO A 156 -8.43 10.49 -2.47
C PRO A 156 -7.46 10.91 -1.35
N HIS A 157 -6.18 11.18 -1.63
CA HIS A 157 -5.19 11.64 -0.65
C HIS A 157 -5.66 12.94 0.04
N ARG A 158 -5.28 13.15 1.32
CA ARG A 158 -5.52 14.42 2.02
C ARG A 158 -4.87 15.60 1.31
N ASP A 159 -5.45 16.78 1.42
CA ASP A 159 -4.79 18.01 1.05
C ASP A 159 -4.00 18.61 2.23
N ARG A 160 -3.58 19.87 2.12
CA ARG A 160 -2.84 20.56 3.18
C ARG A 160 -3.71 21.28 4.19
N THR A 161 -5.03 21.27 4.00
CA THR A 161 -5.99 21.88 4.91
C THR A 161 -6.35 20.88 6.01
N ARG A 162 -6.85 21.39 7.12
CA ARG A 162 -7.25 20.53 8.23
C ARG A 162 -8.52 19.75 7.87
N GLY A 163 -8.43 18.44 7.88
CA GLY A 163 -9.55 17.54 7.56
C GLY A 163 -9.95 17.51 6.09
N GLY A 164 -9.23 18.20 5.21
CA GLY A 164 -9.58 18.35 3.80
C GLY A 164 -9.06 17.24 2.88
N PHE A 165 -9.75 17.09 1.74
CA PHE A 165 -9.42 16.14 0.67
C PHE A 165 -9.44 16.83 -0.71
N GLY A 166 -9.16 18.13 -0.76
CA GLY A 166 -9.06 18.92 -1.99
C GLY A 166 -10.39 19.10 -2.73
N ASN A 167 -11.51 19.07 -2.00
CA ASN A 167 -12.84 19.19 -2.60
C ASN A 167 -13.20 20.62 -2.99
N ASP A 168 -12.44 21.60 -2.50
CA ASP A 168 -12.55 23.03 -2.85
C ASP A 168 -11.54 23.46 -3.94
N GLU A 169 -10.68 22.54 -4.42
CA GLU A 169 -9.75 22.83 -5.50
C GLU A 169 -10.53 23.00 -6.83
N PRO A 170 -10.12 23.97 -7.68
CA PRO A 170 -10.75 24.15 -8.98
C PRO A 170 -10.50 22.95 -9.89
N VAL A 171 -11.56 22.45 -10.49
CA VAL A 171 -11.53 21.34 -11.46
C VAL A 171 -12.39 21.70 -12.67
N ASP A 172 -12.25 20.94 -13.77
CA ASP A 172 -13.06 21.14 -14.99
C ASP A 172 -14.56 20.96 -14.71
N ASP A 173 -15.39 21.77 -15.36
CA ASP A 173 -16.88 21.80 -15.19
C ASP A 173 -17.56 20.47 -15.54
N ARG A 174 -16.89 19.54 -16.22
CA ARG A 174 -17.38 18.19 -16.52
C ARG A 174 -17.37 17.29 -15.30
N ILE A 175 -16.62 17.63 -14.28
CA ILE A 175 -16.49 16.87 -13.03
C ILE A 175 -17.65 17.31 -12.12
N GLN A 176 -18.55 16.37 -11.82
CA GLN A 176 -19.70 16.63 -10.97
C GLN A 176 -19.34 16.49 -9.50
N SER A 177 -19.54 17.51 -8.70
CA SER A 177 -19.40 17.42 -7.24
C SER A 177 -20.49 16.54 -6.65
N VAL A 178 -20.10 15.53 -5.88
CA VAL A 178 -21.01 14.62 -5.15
C VAL A 178 -20.85 14.88 -3.67
N LYS A 179 -21.80 15.61 -3.07
CA LYS A 179 -21.75 15.94 -1.64
C LYS A 179 -22.28 14.80 -0.76
N TYR A 180 -21.65 14.62 0.38
CA TYR A 180 -21.99 13.62 1.37
C TYR A 180 -22.22 14.28 2.72
N ARG A 181 -23.18 13.75 3.50
CA ARG A 181 -23.47 14.27 4.85
C ARG A 181 -22.72 13.43 5.89
N PRO A 182 -22.06 14.05 6.86
CA PRO A 182 -21.32 13.34 7.92
C PRO A 182 -22.19 12.34 8.68
N GLU A 183 -23.46 12.65 8.93
CA GLU A 183 -24.39 11.78 9.65
C GLU A 183 -24.74 10.48 8.92
N ASP A 184 -24.63 10.47 7.59
CA ASP A 184 -24.92 9.29 6.76
C ASP A 184 -23.69 8.40 6.55
N THR A 185 -22.50 8.80 7.00
CA THR A 185 -21.27 8.04 6.78
C THR A 185 -21.27 6.70 7.51
N VAL A 186 -20.75 5.68 6.83
CA VAL A 186 -20.43 4.38 7.44
C VAL A 186 -19.01 4.44 7.97
N VAL A 187 -18.86 4.57 9.29
CA VAL A 187 -17.53 4.60 9.94
C VAL A 187 -16.94 3.19 9.92
N PRO A 188 -15.75 3.00 9.31
CA PRO A 188 -15.07 1.71 9.33
C PRO A 188 -14.69 1.28 10.76
N GLU A 189 -14.75 -0.01 11.06
CA GLU A 189 -14.49 -0.54 12.42
C GLU A 189 -13.09 -0.23 12.95
N PHE A 190 -12.11 0.03 12.08
CA PHE A 190 -10.76 0.42 12.48
C PHE A 190 -10.68 1.88 12.96
N LEU A 191 -11.75 2.67 12.85
CA LEU A 191 -11.85 4.05 13.32
C LEU A 191 -12.84 4.17 14.49
N SER A 192 -12.61 5.16 15.35
CA SER A 192 -13.60 5.58 16.34
C SER A 192 -14.66 6.43 15.67
N ASP A 193 -15.93 6.20 16.04
CA ASP A 193 -17.06 6.99 15.56
C ASP A 193 -17.11 8.31 16.32
N THR A 194 -16.54 9.35 15.72
CA THR A 194 -16.49 10.70 16.28
C THR A 194 -16.99 11.72 15.25
N PRO A 195 -17.41 12.93 15.67
CA PRO A 195 -17.81 13.97 14.73
C PRO A 195 -16.74 14.28 13.66
N GLY A 196 -15.47 14.39 14.06
CA GLY A 196 -14.35 14.63 13.16
C GLY A 196 -14.13 13.48 12.19
N ALA A 197 -14.23 12.21 12.66
CA ALA A 197 -14.13 11.05 11.78
C ALA A 197 -15.25 11.04 10.73
N ARG A 198 -16.49 11.31 11.11
CA ARG A 198 -17.63 11.39 10.19
C ARG A 198 -17.46 12.51 9.17
N GLN A 199 -17.01 13.69 9.60
CA GLN A 199 -16.73 14.82 8.71
C GLN A 199 -15.67 14.45 7.68
N GLU A 200 -14.54 13.90 8.10
CA GLU A 200 -13.47 13.50 7.19
C GLU A 200 -13.86 12.35 6.26
N LEU A 201 -14.68 11.40 6.71
CA LEU A 201 -15.19 10.32 5.85
C LEU A 201 -16.16 10.84 4.78
N ALA A 202 -16.95 11.88 5.07
CA ALA A 202 -17.78 12.54 4.07
C ALA A 202 -16.93 13.24 2.99
N GLU A 203 -15.92 14.00 3.40
CA GLU A 203 -14.95 14.64 2.50
C GLU A 203 -14.17 13.61 1.66
N TYR A 204 -13.76 12.52 2.29
CA TYR A 204 -13.07 11.41 1.64
C TYR A 204 -13.94 10.71 0.58
N ALA A 205 -15.23 10.49 0.88
CA ALA A 205 -16.18 9.91 -0.08
C ALA A 205 -16.41 10.81 -1.30
N GLU A 206 -16.40 12.14 -1.12
CA GLU A 206 -16.46 13.11 -2.24
C GLU A 206 -15.23 12.98 -3.14
N ALA A 207 -14.02 12.92 -2.58
CA ALA A 207 -12.79 12.71 -3.33
C ALA A 207 -12.77 11.35 -4.07
N ILE A 208 -13.29 10.29 -3.46
CA ILE A 208 -13.46 8.98 -4.14
C ILE A 208 -14.43 9.09 -5.32
N SER A 209 -15.53 9.81 -5.18
CA SER A 209 -16.50 9.99 -6.29
C SER A 209 -15.91 10.82 -7.42
N ARG A 210 -15.00 11.75 -7.14
CA ARG A 210 -14.23 12.47 -8.17
C ARG A 210 -13.24 11.54 -8.88
N LEU A 211 -12.50 10.72 -8.14
CA LEU A 211 -11.65 9.67 -8.69
C LEU A 211 -12.44 8.73 -9.63
N ASP A 212 -13.60 8.26 -9.20
CA ASP A 212 -14.46 7.37 -9.99
C ASP A 212 -14.82 7.97 -11.36
N GLN A 213 -15.15 9.25 -11.40
CA GLN A 213 -15.41 9.95 -12.66
C GLN A 213 -14.18 9.97 -13.56
N GLY A 214 -12.99 10.19 -12.98
CA GLY A 214 -11.72 10.12 -13.72
C GLY A 214 -11.46 8.76 -14.34
N ILE A 215 -11.78 7.68 -13.61
CA ILE A 215 -11.72 6.31 -14.16
C ILE A 215 -12.66 6.17 -15.35
N GLY A 216 -13.90 6.66 -15.23
CA GLY A 216 -14.89 6.67 -16.31
C GLY A 216 -14.41 7.41 -17.55
N PHE A 217 -13.84 8.60 -17.39
CA PHE A 217 -13.30 9.41 -18.49
C PHE A 217 -12.17 8.68 -19.23
N ILE A 218 -11.20 8.11 -18.51
CA ILE A 218 -10.07 7.40 -19.15
C ILE A 218 -10.53 6.14 -19.87
N LEU A 219 -11.44 5.35 -19.27
CA LEU A 219 -11.98 4.15 -19.92
C LEU A 219 -12.74 4.52 -21.20
N LYS A 220 -13.39 5.68 -21.23
CA LYS A 220 -14.04 6.20 -22.43
C LYS A 220 -13.04 6.58 -23.52
N GLU A 221 -11.95 7.28 -23.18
CA GLU A 221 -10.89 7.61 -24.15
C GLU A 221 -10.20 6.35 -24.70
N LEU A 222 -9.98 5.32 -23.86
CA LEU A 222 -9.45 4.01 -24.29
C LEU A 222 -10.38 3.32 -25.31
N GLU A 223 -11.71 3.41 -25.08
CA GLU A 223 -12.71 2.87 -26.00
C GLU A 223 -12.72 3.63 -27.33
N VAL A 224 -12.77 4.99 -27.28
CA VAL A 224 -12.76 5.87 -28.44
C VAL A 224 -11.51 5.65 -29.29
N ALA A 225 -10.36 5.45 -28.67
CA ALA A 225 -9.11 5.13 -29.33
C ALA A 225 -9.06 3.70 -29.91
N GLY A 226 -10.08 2.86 -29.68
CA GLY A 226 -10.16 1.51 -30.22
C GLY A 226 -9.32 0.45 -29.50
N PHE A 227 -8.67 0.79 -28.39
CA PHE A 227 -7.79 -0.12 -27.66
C PHE A 227 -8.48 -1.00 -26.61
N ALA A 228 -9.76 -0.76 -26.32
CA ALA A 228 -10.44 -1.45 -25.21
C ALA A 228 -10.47 -2.98 -25.32
N LYS A 229 -10.42 -3.54 -26.54
CA LYS A 229 -10.46 -4.99 -26.80
C LYS A 229 -9.11 -5.69 -26.69
N ASP A 230 -8.00 -4.94 -26.61
CA ASP A 230 -6.65 -5.45 -26.59
C ASP A 230 -5.85 -4.99 -25.36
N THR A 231 -6.54 -4.35 -24.39
CA THR A 231 -5.91 -3.76 -23.21
C THR A 231 -6.35 -4.47 -21.93
N LEU A 232 -5.36 -4.93 -21.17
CA LEU A 232 -5.55 -5.32 -19.76
C LEU A 232 -5.69 -4.04 -18.92
N VAL A 233 -6.83 -3.85 -18.27
CA VAL A 233 -7.06 -2.74 -17.34
C VAL A 233 -6.89 -3.22 -15.92
N ILE A 234 -6.02 -2.57 -15.15
CA ILE A 234 -5.76 -2.84 -13.73
C ILE A 234 -6.12 -1.56 -12.96
N PHE A 235 -7.05 -1.65 -12.03
CA PHE A 235 -7.36 -0.60 -11.07
C PHE A 235 -6.96 -1.04 -9.67
N MET A 236 -6.24 -0.18 -8.94
CA MET A 236 -5.75 -0.45 -7.59
C MET A 236 -5.49 0.84 -6.81
N SER A 237 -5.26 0.71 -5.50
CA SER A 237 -4.70 1.77 -4.65
C SER A 237 -3.22 1.52 -4.38
N ASP A 238 -2.46 2.55 -4.05
CA ASP A 238 -1.07 2.37 -3.62
C ASP A 238 -0.95 1.97 -2.15
N ASN A 239 -1.73 2.55 -1.24
CA ASN A 239 -1.83 2.16 0.17
C ASN A 239 -3.23 2.45 0.73
N GLY A 240 -3.46 2.09 1.99
CA GLY A 240 -4.77 2.23 2.62
C GLY A 240 -5.16 3.68 2.95
N PRO A 241 -6.42 3.88 3.39
CA PRO A 241 -6.98 5.20 3.67
C PRO A 241 -6.12 6.04 4.61
N PRO A 242 -6.09 7.37 4.44
CA PRO A 242 -5.22 8.26 5.20
C PRO A 242 -5.77 8.54 6.60
N PHE A 243 -5.99 7.48 7.35
CA PHE A 243 -6.50 7.47 8.73
C PHE A 243 -5.61 6.61 9.63
N MET A 244 -5.76 6.81 10.95
CA MET A 244 -5.09 5.97 11.95
C MET A 244 -5.51 4.48 11.79
N ASN A 245 -4.69 3.55 12.26
CA ASN A 245 -4.81 2.10 12.04
C ASN A 245 -4.73 1.66 10.57
N SER A 246 -4.54 2.58 9.63
CA SER A 246 -4.44 2.32 8.19
C SER A 246 -3.11 2.80 7.62
N LYS A 247 -3.06 3.99 7.03
CA LYS A 247 -1.83 4.54 6.41
C LYS A 247 -0.63 4.45 7.36
N THR A 248 0.52 4.06 6.85
CA THR A 248 1.78 3.77 7.55
C THR A 248 1.76 2.54 8.47
N THR A 249 0.63 1.85 8.63
CA THR A 249 0.55 0.59 9.37
C THR A 249 0.45 -0.61 8.43
N LEU A 250 0.95 -1.75 8.85
CA LEU A 250 0.81 -3.01 8.09
C LEU A 250 -0.42 -3.84 8.53
N TYR A 251 -1.37 -3.25 9.26
CA TYR A 251 -2.68 -3.86 9.51
C TYR A 251 -3.48 -3.98 8.20
N ASP A 252 -4.44 -4.90 8.13
CA ASP A 252 -5.23 -5.13 6.90
C ASP A 252 -5.88 -3.84 6.38
N ALA A 253 -6.32 -2.93 7.26
CA ALA A 253 -6.84 -1.62 6.87
C ALA A 253 -5.81 -0.76 6.08
N GLY A 254 -4.50 -0.95 6.32
CA GLY A 254 -3.42 -0.23 5.63
C GLY A 254 -2.91 -0.92 4.37
N VAL A 255 -3.06 -2.25 4.26
CA VAL A 255 -2.43 -3.02 3.18
C VAL A 255 -3.37 -3.92 2.38
N ARG A 256 -4.56 -4.31 2.89
CA ARG A 256 -5.55 -5.12 2.16
C ARG A 256 -6.48 -4.21 1.35
N LEU A 257 -6.17 -4.03 0.07
CA LEU A 257 -6.66 -2.92 -0.73
C LEU A 257 -7.46 -3.39 -1.95
N PRO A 258 -8.21 -2.47 -2.62
CA PRO A 258 -8.90 -2.81 -3.85
C PRO A 258 -7.91 -3.17 -4.96
N LEU A 259 -8.23 -4.25 -5.69
CA LEU A 259 -7.59 -4.64 -6.94
C LEU A 259 -8.67 -5.21 -7.86
N ILE A 260 -8.86 -4.55 -9.01
CA ILE A 260 -9.83 -4.95 -10.03
C ILE A 260 -9.09 -5.09 -11.36
N ILE A 261 -9.28 -6.20 -12.05
CA ILE A 261 -8.61 -6.47 -13.32
C ILE A 261 -9.63 -6.85 -14.38
N ARG A 262 -9.70 -6.06 -15.45
CA ARG A 262 -10.47 -6.39 -16.64
C ARG A 262 -9.52 -6.83 -17.75
N GLN A 263 -9.49 -8.14 -18.00
CA GLN A 263 -8.89 -8.72 -19.19
C GLN A 263 -9.92 -8.71 -20.31
N PRO A 264 -9.55 -8.43 -21.58
CA PRO A 264 -10.48 -8.56 -22.70
C PRO A 264 -11.17 -9.92 -22.74
N GLY A 265 -12.51 -9.89 -22.80
CA GLY A 265 -13.32 -11.12 -22.75
C GLY A 265 -13.53 -11.74 -21.37
N SER A 266 -13.07 -11.12 -20.30
CA SER A 266 -13.35 -11.56 -18.92
C SER A 266 -14.84 -11.58 -18.62
N LYS A 267 -15.22 -12.54 -17.76
CA LYS A 267 -16.50 -12.54 -17.06
C LYS A 267 -16.28 -12.03 -15.64
N SER A 268 -17.33 -11.42 -15.08
CA SER A 268 -17.32 -10.99 -13.69
C SER A 268 -17.06 -12.18 -12.75
N SER A 269 -16.08 -12.04 -11.87
CA SER A 269 -15.79 -13.02 -10.82
C SER A 269 -15.09 -12.38 -9.64
N VAL A 270 -15.06 -13.11 -8.52
CA VAL A 270 -14.30 -12.73 -7.33
C VAL A 270 -13.17 -13.75 -7.14
N ASN A 271 -11.96 -13.26 -6.96
CA ASN A 271 -10.78 -14.06 -6.66
C ASN A 271 -10.40 -13.86 -5.20
N THR A 272 -10.34 -14.94 -4.43
CA THR A 272 -10.04 -14.95 -2.98
C THR A 272 -8.58 -15.32 -2.68
N ASN A 273 -7.76 -15.58 -3.69
CA ASN A 273 -6.34 -15.90 -3.52
C ASN A 273 -5.57 -14.66 -3.04
N LEU A 274 -4.57 -14.88 -2.19
CA LEU A 274 -3.75 -13.81 -1.66
C LEU A 274 -2.69 -13.41 -2.69
N VAL A 275 -2.76 -12.16 -3.16
CA VAL A 275 -1.80 -11.58 -4.10
C VAL A 275 -1.12 -10.35 -3.49
N SER A 276 0.14 -10.16 -3.80
CA SER A 276 0.93 -9.01 -3.35
C SER A 276 1.16 -8.01 -4.47
N TYR A 277 1.40 -6.76 -4.14
CA TYR A 277 1.69 -5.72 -5.13
C TYR A 277 3.04 -5.90 -5.84
N VAL A 278 3.96 -6.69 -5.30
CA VAL A 278 5.15 -7.11 -6.04
C VAL A 278 4.80 -8.04 -7.22
N ASP A 279 3.60 -8.64 -7.24
CA ASP A 279 3.09 -9.52 -8.30
C ASP A 279 2.55 -8.73 -9.51
N ILE A 280 2.32 -7.43 -9.38
CA ILE A 280 1.75 -6.58 -10.44
C ILE A 280 2.68 -6.51 -11.65
N LEU A 281 3.96 -6.17 -11.45
CA LEU A 281 4.91 -6.07 -12.57
C LEU A 281 5.07 -7.40 -13.30
N PRO A 282 5.35 -8.56 -12.66
CA PRO A 282 5.43 -9.82 -13.38
C PRO A 282 4.16 -10.18 -14.15
N THR A 283 2.97 -9.78 -13.64
CA THR A 283 1.69 -9.97 -14.34
C THR A 283 1.59 -9.08 -15.59
N ILE A 284 1.98 -7.81 -15.48
CA ILE A 284 2.06 -6.88 -16.62
C ILE A 284 3.03 -7.40 -17.69
N LEU A 285 4.21 -7.88 -17.28
CA LEU A 285 5.21 -8.43 -18.20
C LEU A 285 4.70 -9.68 -18.92
N ASP A 286 4.04 -10.60 -18.21
CA ASP A 286 3.45 -11.80 -18.84
C ASP A 286 2.35 -11.44 -19.83
N TRP A 287 1.51 -10.47 -19.51
CA TRP A 287 0.47 -10.00 -20.42
C TRP A 287 1.07 -9.30 -21.64
N ALA A 288 1.97 -8.33 -21.42
CA ALA A 288 2.50 -7.49 -22.48
C ALA A 288 3.49 -8.24 -23.39
N LEU A 289 4.34 -9.10 -22.82
CA LEU A 289 5.47 -9.70 -23.55
C LEU A 289 5.30 -11.21 -23.85
N GLY A 290 4.37 -11.89 -23.18
CA GLY A 290 4.21 -13.34 -23.31
C GLY A 290 5.51 -14.09 -22.95
N GLN A 291 6.02 -14.95 -23.81
CA GLN A 291 7.22 -15.77 -23.53
C GLN A 291 8.48 -14.93 -23.29
N ALA A 292 8.61 -13.75 -23.90
CA ALA A 292 9.74 -12.85 -23.68
C ALA A 292 9.82 -12.31 -22.24
N SER A 293 8.74 -12.43 -21.45
CA SER A 293 8.72 -12.04 -20.05
C SER A 293 9.62 -12.87 -19.14
N GLN A 294 9.97 -14.11 -19.55
CA GLN A 294 10.70 -15.04 -18.67
C GLN A 294 12.08 -14.50 -18.27
N GLU A 295 12.80 -13.87 -19.19
CA GLU A 295 14.10 -13.24 -18.87
C GLU A 295 13.92 -12.02 -17.98
N ALA A 296 12.96 -11.15 -18.31
CA ALA A 296 12.68 -9.93 -17.57
C ALA A 296 12.26 -10.18 -16.09
N LYS A 297 11.68 -11.35 -15.81
CA LYS A 297 11.19 -11.70 -14.47
C LYS A 297 12.23 -12.34 -13.54
N LYS A 298 13.40 -12.72 -14.02
CA LYS A 298 14.39 -13.49 -13.23
C LYS A 298 14.84 -12.82 -11.92
N GLN A 299 14.81 -11.49 -11.89
CA GLN A 299 15.26 -10.71 -10.73
C GLN A 299 14.09 -10.25 -9.83
N LEU A 300 12.86 -10.56 -10.19
CA LEU A 300 11.68 -10.11 -9.47
C LEU A 300 11.37 -11.03 -8.27
N SER A 301 10.88 -10.44 -7.19
CA SER A 301 10.40 -11.20 -6.03
C SER A 301 8.94 -11.62 -6.17
N GLY A 302 8.17 -10.85 -6.93
CA GLY A 302 6.79 -11.17 -7.25
C GLY A 302 6.67 -12.25 -8.31
N ARG A 303 5.46 -12.81 -8.41
CA ARG A 303 5.08 -13.80 -9.41
C ARG A 303 3.81 -13.38 -10.14
N SER A 304 3.69 -13.73 -11.40
CA SER A 304 2.49 -13.42 -12.17
C SER A 304 1.29 -14.22 -11.67
N PHE A 305 0.18 -13.53 -11.39
CA PHE A 305 -1.11 -14.15 -11.10
C PHE A 305 -2.01 -14.28 -12.35
N LEU A 306 -1.49 -14.01 -13.55
CA LEU A 306 -2.28 -14.06 -14.78
C LEU A 306 -2.91 -15.44 -15.02
N GLN A 307 -2.22 -16.51 -14.65
CA GLN A 307 -2.72 -17.88 -14.81
C GLN A 307 -3.84 -18.22 -13.82
N VAL A 308 -3.88 -17.55 -12.68
CA VAL A 308 -4.89 -17.76 -11.63
C VAL A 308 -5.91 -16.61 -11.57
N LEU A 309 -5.87 -15.69 -12.55
CA LEU A 309 -6.73 -14.51 -12.56
C LEU A 309 -8.22 -14.87 -12.43
N HIS A 310 -8.67 -15.89 -13.15
CA HIS A 310 -10.07 -16.33 -13.16
C HIS A 310 -10.36 -17.50 -12.21
N GLU A 311 -9.39 -17.86 -11.37
CA GLU A 311 -9.56 -18.94 -10.41
C GLU A 311 -10.44 -18.48 -9.24
N VAL A 312 -11.54 -19.20 -9.01
CA VAL A 312 -12.48 -18.90 -7.92
C VAL A 312 -12.27 -19.76 -6.68
N LYS A 313 -11.37 -20.75 -6.77
CA LYS A 313 -11.00 -21.62 -5.66
C LYS A 313 -9.75 -21.09 -4.97
N ASP A 314 -9.68 -21.37 -3.68
CA ASP A 314 -8.48 -21.13 -2.89
C ASP A 314 -7.38 -22.12 -3.27
N LEU A 315 -6.25 -21.56 -3.76
CA LEU A 315 -5.09 -22.35 -4.12
C LEU A 315 -4.06 -22.34 -2.98
N ALA A 316 -3.44 -23.50 -2.72
CA ALA A 316 -2.44 -23.65 -1.67
C ALA A 316 -1.21 -22.76 -1.88
N ASP A 317 -0.77 -22.59 -3.13
CA ASP A 317 0.38 -21.73 -3.45
C ASP A 317 0.07 -20.24 -3.32
N TRP A 318 -1.21 -19.85 -3.21
CA TRP A 318 -1.67 -18.47 -3.08
C TRP A 318 -2.33 -18.22 -1.71
N ASP A 319 -1.74 -18.77 -0.65
CA ASP A 319 -2.28 -18.77 0.71
C ASP A 319 -1.63 -17.75 1.64
N HIS A 320 -0.59 -17.05 1.18
CA HIS A 320 0.12 -16.06 2.00
C HIS A 320 0.79 -14.95 1.20
N VAL A 321 1.04 -13.83 1.88
CA VAL A 321 1.82 -12.68 1.38
C VAL A 321 2.76 -12.17 2.47
N PHE A 322 3.82 -11.51 2.05
CA PHE A 322 4.76 -10.82 2.92
C PHE A 322 4.77 -9.31 2.63
N GLY A 323 5.16 -8.53 3.62
CA GLY A 323 5.39 -7.11 3.42
C GLY A 323 6.36 -6.50 4.43
N SER A 324 6.84 -5.33 4.07
CA SER A 324 7.83 -4.59 4.85
C SER A 324 7.52 -3.10 4.84
N HIS A 325 7.63 -2.47 5.99
CA HIS A 325 7.60 -1.02 6.13
C HIS A 325 8.84 -0.59 6.90
N THR A 326 9.46 0.53 6.54
CA THR A 326 10.64 1.03 7.24
C THR A 326 10.51 2.51 7.57
N PHE A 327 10.15 3.32 6.59
CA PHE A 327 9.89 4.75 6.72
C PHE A 327 8.62 5.13 5.97
N HIS A 328 8.02 6.23 6.38
CA HIS A 328 7.15 7.04 5.54
C HIS A 328 7.89 8.34 5.23
N GLU A 329 7.88 9.31 6.13
CA GLU A 329 8.75 10.48 6.13
C GLU A 329 10.13 10.11 6.73
N SER A 330 11.14 10.93 6.51
CA SER A 330 12.49 10.68 7.06
C SER A 330 12.52 10.59 8.59
N THR A 331 11.53 11.17 9.27
CA THR A 331 11.37 11.14 10.73
C THR A 331 10.53 9.94 11.21
N ASN A 332 9.86 9.20 10.31
CA ASN A 332 8.99 8.10 10.67
C ASN A 332 9.71 6.74 10.56
N TYR A 333 10.82 6.58 11.26
CA TYR A 333 11.54 5.31 11.32
C TYR A 333 10.80 4.29 12.19
N TRP A 334 10.21 3.27 11.54
CA TRP A 334 9.57 2.16 12.22
C TRP A 334 9.64 0.89 11.37
N PRO A 335 10.81 0.22 11.31
CA PRO A 335 10.93 -1.02 10.57
C PRO A 335 10.06 -2.12 11.19
N THR A 336 9.15 -2.61 10.37
CA THR A 336 8.29 -3.75 10.68
C THR A 336 8.16 -4.65 9.47
N ARG A 337 7.92 -5.93 9.70
CA ARG A 337 7.72 -6.98 8.70
C ARG A 337 6.48 -7.77 9.04
N PHE A 338 5.77 -8.28 8.05
CA PHE A 338 4.67 -9.19 8.31
C PHE A 338 4.63 -10.37 7.34
N ILE A 339 4.03 -11.45 7.81
CA ILE A 339 3.44 -12.49 6.98
C ILE A 339 1.94 -12.54 7.26
N ARG A 340 1.13 -12.60 6.19
CA ARG A 340 -0.31 -12.72 6.25
C ARG A 340 -0.72 -14.00 5.52
N THR A 341 -1.30 -14.97 6.25
CA THR A 341 -1.94 -16.17 5.71
C THR A 341 -3.45 -15.95 5.58
N ARG A 342 -4.25 -16.94 5.18
CA ARG A 342 -5.71 -16.78 5.08
C ARG A 342 -6.37 -16.41 6.41
N ARG A 343 -5.88 -17.00 7.51
CA ARG A 343 -6.46 -16.82 8.84
C ARG A 343 -5.57 -15.98 9.77
N TYR A 344 -4.26 -16.18 9.74
CA TYR A 344 -3.36 -15.57 10.71
C TYR A 344 -2.51 -14.48 10.08
N LYS A 345 -2.15 -13.49 10.90
CA LYS A 345 -1.19 -12.46 10.55
C LYS A 345 -0.20 -12.26 11.68
N TYR A 346 1.07 -12.32 11.33
CA TYR A 346 2.17 -12.13 12.26
C TYR A 346 3.01 -10.92 11.85
N HIS A 347 3.28 -10.04 12.81
CA HIS A 347 4.16 -8.89 12.67
C HIS A 347 5.40 -9.04 13.53
N ARG A 348 6.52 -8.58 12.98
CA ARG A 348 7.79 -8.42 13.67
C ARG A 348 8.17 -6.95 13.66
N ASN A 349 8.11 -6.31 14.84
CA ASN A 349 8.39 -4.89 15.04
C ASN A 349 9.84 -4.72 15.51
N ILE A 350 10.73 -4.35 14.58
CA ILE A 350 12.17 -4.30 14.86
C ILE A 350 12.52 -3.12 15.77
N ALA A 351 11.89 -1.95 15.55
CA ALA A 351 12.10 -0.76 16.36
C ALA A 351 11.10 -0.63 17.54
N TRP A 352 10.59 -1.72 18.08
CA TRP A 352 9.57 -1.76 19.12
C TRP A 352 9.88 -0.94 20.40
N ARG A 353 11.15 -0.61 20.63
CA ARG A 353 11.60 0.24 21.74
C ARG A 353 11.26 1.72 21.53
N LEU A 354 10.99 2.12 20.29
CA LEU A 354 10.57 3.48 19.94
C LEU A 354 9.04 3.59 19.95
N ASP A 355 8.55 4.80 20.12
CA ASP A 355 7.15 5.10 19.91
C ASP A 355 6.83 5.01 18.42
N PHE A 356 5.68 4.44 18.05
CA PHE A 356 5.26 4.36 16.65
C PHE A 356 4.95 5.76 16.09
N PRO A 357 5.66 6.23 15.07
CA PRO A 357 5.38 7.50 14.44
C PRO A 357 4.34 7.33 13.33
N PHE A 358 3.27 8.10 13.33
CA PHE A 358 2.32 8.12 12.23
C PHE A 358 2.53 9.33 11.30
N ALA A 359 1.98 9.25 10.08
CA ALA A 359 2.20 10.25 9.04
C ALA A 359 1.74 11.65 9.46
N ASN A 360 2.46 12.68 8.99
CA ASN A 360 2.19 14.07 9.33
C ASN A 360 0.81 14.57 8.87
N ASP A 361 0.31 14.08 7.75
CA ASP A 361 -1.03 14.38 7.24
C ASP A 361 -2.16 13.84 8.16
N ILE A 362 -1.92 12.70 8.83
CA ILE A 362 -2.83 12.16 9.84
C ILE A 362 -2.77 13.01 11.13
N TYR A 363 -1.59 13.54 11.49
CA TYR A 363 -1.44 14.38 12.68
C TYR A 363 -2.31 15.66 12.61
N GLY A 364 -2.50 16.20 11.40
CA GLY A 364 -3.38 17.35 11.15
C GLY A 364 -4.87 17.00 11.00
N SER A 365 -5.29 15.74 11.20
CA SER A 365 -6.65 15.31 10.98
C SER A 365 -7.63 15.67 12.11
N LEU A 366 -8.91 15.86 11.75
CA LEU A 366 -10.00 16.02 12.72
C LEU A 366 -10.20 14.75 13.54
N THR A 367 -10.08 13.59 12.90
CA THR A 367 -10.16 12.28 13.55
C THR A 367 -9.13 12.15 14.68
N TRP A 368 -7.87 12.54 14.42
CA TRP A 368 -6.83 12.52 15.45
C TRP A 368 -7.12 13.53 16.56
N GLU A 369 -7.61 14.71 16.22
CA GLU A 369 -7.93 15.74 17.21
C GLU A 369 -9.02 15.30 18.17
N ASP A 370 -10.09 14.68 17.68
CA ASP A 370 -11.16 14.15 18.52
C ASP A 370 -10.62 13.08 19.47
N ILE A 371 -9.80 12.14 18.97
CA ILE A 371 -9.18 11.10 19.80
C ILE A 371 -8.23 11.70 20.85
N ARG A 372 -7.37 12.64 20.42
CA ARG A 372 -6.41 13.30 21.33
C ARG A 372 -7.10 14.04 22.47
N ASN A 373 -8.21 14.72 22.18
CA ASN A 373 -8.94 15.55 23.10
C ASN A 373 -10.06 14.80 23.84
N ALA A 374 -10.31 13.52 23.54
CA ALA A 374 -11.32 12.73 24.23
C ALA A 374 -11.05 12.69 25.75
N GLU A 375 -12.11 12.85 26.55
CA GLU A 375 -12.05 12.72 28.01
C GLU A 375 -12.10 11.26 28.47
N GLU A 376 -12.55 10.36 27.59
CA GLU A 376 -12.68 8.93 27.88
C GLU A 376 -11.31 8.28 28.15
N SER A 377 -11.26 7.41 29.16
CA SER A 377 -10.06 6.62 29.49
C SER A 377 -10.42 5.13 29.56
N PRO A 378 -9.64 4.24 28.91
CA PRO A 378 -8.53 4.53 28.02
C PRO A 378 -8.98 5.07 26.66
N LYS A 379 -8.24 6.02 26.09
CA LYS A 379 -8.46 6.50 24.71
C LYS A 379 -8.28 5.37 23.71
N LYS A 380 -9.09 5.38 22.65
CA LYS A 380 -9.09 4.32 21.61
C LYS A 380 -9.10 4.89 20.19
N ILE A 381 -8.66 4.06 19.27
CA ILE A 381 -8.82 4.23 17.82
C ILE A 381 -9.59 2.99 17.33
N GLY A 382 -10.87 3.14 17.05
CA GLY A 382 -11.76 1.99 16.91
C GLY A 382 -11.76 1.17 18.21
N GLN A 383 -11.40 -0.10 18.12
CA GLN A 383 -11.30 -0.98 19.27
C GLN A 383 -9.90 -0.99 19.94
N ARG A 384 -8.86 -0.52 19.21
CA ARG A 384 -7.47 -0.50 19.68
C ARG A 384 -7.26 0.60 20.71
N LYS A 385 -6.65 0.27 21.86
CA LYS A 385 -6.21 1.29 22.82
C LYS A 385 -5.14 2.17 22.20
N LEU A 386 -5.22 3.49 22.43
CA LEU A 386 -4.24 4.44 21.92
C LEU A 386 -2.81 4.11 22.39
N LYS A 387 -2.67 3.61 23.61
CA LYS A 387 -1.40 3.12 24.17
C LYS A 387 -0.80 2.01 23.29
N ASP A 388 -1.62 1.01 22.88
CA ASP A 388 -1.16 -0.13 22.08
C ASP A 388 -0.85 0.27 20.64
N TYR A 389 -1.42 1.38 20.17
CA TYR A 389 -1.08 1.94 18.85
C TYR A 389 0.33 2.55 18.83
N PHE A 390 0.70 3.29 19.90
CA PHE A 390 2.01 3.93 19.99
C PHE A 390 3.13 3.00 20.49
N PHE A 391 2.84 2.18 21.48
CA PHE A 391 3.82 1.34 22.17
C PHE A 391 3.63 -0.13 21.77
N ARG A 392 3.90 -0.43 20.51
CA ARG A 392 3.73 -1.77 19.96
C ARG A 392 4.78 -2.72 20.53
N PRO A 393 4.41 -3.99 20.81
CA PRO A 393 5.35 -5.00 21.28
C PRO A 393 6.28 -5.43 20.12
N PRO A 394 7.37 -6.18 20.42
CA PRO A 394 8.27 -6.71 19.40
C PRO A 394 7.59 -7.62 18.37
N GLU A 395 6.52 -8.31 18.79
CA GLU A 395 5.80 -9.25 17.96
C GLU A 395 4.29 -9.10 18.18
N GLU A 396 3.53 -9.28 17.10
CA GLU A 396 2.08 -9.30 17.13
C GLU A 396 1.59 -10.48 16.31
N LEU A 397 0.65 -11.27 16.87
CA LEU A 397 -0.03 -12.36 16.18
C LEU A 397 -1.54 -12.17 16.31
N TYR A 398 -2.25 -12.24 15.18
CA TYR A 398 -3.69 -12.06 15.12
C TYR A 398 -4.38 -13.21 14.40
N ASP A 399 -5.54 -13.64 14.92
CA ASP A 399 -6.47 -14.56 14.27
C ASP A 399 -7.57 -13.75 13.60
N LEU A 400 -7.47 -13.55 12.30
CA LEU A 400 -8.32 -12.63 11.54
C LEU A 400 -9.75 -13.14 11.32
N ASP A 401 -10.01 -14.44 11.56
CA ASP A 401 -11.38 -14.97 11.56
C ASP A 401 -12.15 -14.51 12.81
N ASN A 402 -11.46 -14.33 13.93
CA ASN A 402 -12.05 -13.93 15.21
C ASN A 402 -11.76 -12.46 15.57
N ASP A 403 -10.70 -11.88 15.03
CA ASP A 403 -10.24 -10.50 15.28
C ASP A 403 -9.81 -9.81 13.96
N PRO A 404 -10.74 -9.51 13.06
CA PRO A 404 -10.43 -8.88 11.78
C PRO A 404 -9.86 -7.46 11.90
N GLN A 405 -9.95 -6.85 13.10
CA GLN A 405 -9.39 -5.51 13.40
C GLN A 405 -7.99 -5.58 14.02
N GLU A 406 -7.41 -6.76 14.20
CA GLU A 406 -6.04 -6.98 14.67
C GLU A 406 -5.78 -6.30 16.03
N VAL A 407 -6.68 -6.45 17.01
CA VAL A 407 -6.64 -5.77 18.31
C VAL A 407 -6.10 -6.67 19.43
N THR A 408 -6.39 -7.98 19.35
CA THR A 408 -6.04 -8.97 20.36
C THR A 408 -4.76 -9.70 19.99
N ASN A 409 -3.63 -9.27 20.57
CA ASN A 409 -2.35 -9.91 20.31
C ASN A 409 -2.22 -11.29 20.99
N LEU A 410 -2.07 -12.35 20.20
CA LEU A 410 -2.04 -13.75 20.62
C LEU A 410 -0.62 -14.31 20.88
N VAL A 411 0.44 -13.50 20.79
CA VAL A 411 1.84 -13.95 20.98
C VAL A 411 2.05 -14.66 22.31
N LYS A 412 1.34 -14.28 23.38
CA LYS A 412 1.42 -14.92 24.69
C LYS A 412 0.37 -16.04 24.92
N SER A 413 -0.45 -16.34 23.91
CA SER A 413 -1.49 -17.39 24.03
C SER A 413 -0.86 -18.77 23.92
N PRO A 414 -1.02 -19.67 24.93
CA PRO A 414 -0.49 -21.02 24.86
C PRO A 414 -1.03 -21.82 23.67
N ASP A 415 -2.31 -21.60 23.30
CA ASP A 415 -2.98 -22.32 22.22
C ASP A 415 -2.50 -21.94 20.81
N HIS A 416 -1.70 -20.86 20.71
CA HIS A 416 -1.24 -20.33 19.42
C HIS A 416 0.29 -20.40 19.25
N GLN A 417 1.01 -21.11 20.13
CA GLN A 417 2.49 -21.15 20.05
C GLN A 417 2.97 -21.89 18.81
N GLU A 418 2.32 -22.96 18.39
CA GLU A 418 2.71 -23.71 17.18
C GLU A 418 2.62 -22.84 15.93
N ILE A 419 1.51 -22.15 15.70
CA ILE A 419 1.35 -21.25 14.57
C ILE A 419 2.30 -20.05 14.65
N LEU A 420 2.58 -19.54 15.85
CA LEU A 420 3.54 -18.45 16.06
C LEU A 420 4.94 -18.85 15.59
N GLU A 421 5.43 -20.04 16.00
CA GLU A 421 6.75 -20.54 15.58
C GLU A 421 6.79 -20.80 14.07
N GLU A 422 5.73 -21.37 13.47
CA GLU A 422 5.64 -21.54 12.03
C GLU A 422 5.80 -20.20 11.30
N LEU A 423 5.00 -19.20 11.69
CA LEU A 423 5.00 -17.89 11.01
C LEU A 423 6.29 -17.09 11.22
N ARG A 424 6.92 -17.24 12.39
CA ARG A 424 8.28 -16.71 12.66
C ARG A 424 9.29 -17.29 11.66
N GLY A 425 9.32 -18.61 11.54
CA GLY A 425 10.23 -19.31 10.62
C GLY A 425 10.00 -18.90 9.18
N ARG A 426 8.75 -18.88 8.71
CA ARG A 426 8.39 -18.47 7.34
C ARG A 426 8.79 -17.01 7.06
N LEU A 427 8.56 -16.09 8.00
CA LEU A 427 8.97 -14.69 7.86
C LEU A 427 10.49 -14.54 7.82
N GLU A 428 11.22 -15.23 8.68
CA GLU A 428 12.67 -15.17 8.72
C GLU A 428 13.30 -15.76 7.43
N ASP A 429 12.76 -16.87 6.93
CA ASP A 429 13.18 -17.45 5.65
C ASP A 429 12.95 -16.50 4.49
N TRP A 430 11.83 -15.78 4.48
CA TRP A 430 11.58 -14.73 3.48
C TRP A 430 12.59 -13.59 3.60
N GLN A 431 12.87 -13.09 4.81
CA GLN A 431 13.87 -12.05 5.04
C GLN A 431 15.27 -12.48 4.55
N ARG A 432 15.68 -13.74 4.80
CA ARG A 432 16.95 -14.31 4.31
C ARG A 432 16.97 -14.37 2.78
N ARG A 433 15.93 -14.91 2.16
CA ARG A 433 15.85 -15.06 0.71
C ARG A 433 15.82 -13.72 -0.03
N THR A 434 15.29 -12.68 0.58
CA THR A 434 15.20 -11.33 0.01
C THR A 434 16.34 -10.40 0.46
N ASN A 435 17.35 -10.91 1.17
CA ASN A 435 18.48 -10.15 1.71
C ASN A 435 18.04 -8.93 2.52
N ASP A 436 17.03 -9.09 3.40
CA ASP A 436 16.50 -8.01 4.21
C ASP A 436 17.53 -7.53 5.25
N PRO A 437 18.02 -6.27 5.19
CA PRO A 437 19.00 -5.77 6.14
C PRO A 437 18.44 -5.61 7.57
N TRP A 438 17.11 -5.63 7.72
CA TRP A 438 16.40 -5.63 9.02
C TRP A 438 16.09 -7.05 9.54
N LEU A 439 16.88 -8.03 9.15
CA LEU A 439 16.79 -9.38 9.69
C LEU A 439 17.07 -9.41 11.21
N TYR A 440 17.94 -8.52 11.69
CA TYR A 440 18.30 -8.41 13.10
C TYR A 440 17.21 -7.70 13.92
N ARG A 441 16.91 -8.25 15.10
CA ARG A 441 15.73 -7.89 15.89
C ARG A 441 15.81 -6.54 16.60
N ASP A 442 17.00 -6.06 16.90
CA ASP A 442 17.20 -4.81 17.64
C ASP A 442 17.60 -3.62 16.76
N GLY A 443 17.57 -3.80 15.44
CA GLY A 443 17.86 -2.75 14.48
C GLY A 443 19.35 -2.38 14.37
N ILE A 444 20.26 -3.19 14.89
CA ILE A 444 21.70 -2.97 14.71
C ILE A 444 22.06 -3.10 13.23
N SER A 445 22.89 -2.18 12.76
CA SER A 445 23.37 -2.18 11.37
C SER A 445 24.16 -3.46 11.07
N ILE A 446 23.84 -4.10 9.96
CA ILE A 446 24.56 -5.28 9.46
C ILE A 446 26.05 -4.99 9.20
N LEU A 447 26.36 -3.75 8.80
CA LEU A 447 27.76 -3.31 8.61
C LEU A 447 28.49 -3.21 9.93
N LEU A 448 27.82 -2.73 10.98
CA LEU A 448 28.39 -2.67 12.32
C LEU A 448 28.62 -4.07 12.89
N ASN A 449 27.64 -4.97 12.74
CA ASN A 449 27.79 -6.36 13.12
C ASN A 449 28.97 -7.03 12.41
N LYS A 450 29.09 -6.82 11.10
CA LYS A 450 30.17 -7.36 10.30
C LYS A 450 31.54 -6.84 10.81
N HIS A 451 31.61 -5.54 11.13
CA HIS A 451 32.80 -4.93 11.70
C HIS A 451 33.15 -5.53 13.06
N HIS A 452 32.19 -5.77 13.93
CA HIS A 452 32.42 -6.42 15.22
C HIS A 452 32.86 -7.88 15.08
N LEU A 453 32.27 -8.62 14.14
CA LEU A 453 32.69 -9.98 13.82
C LEU A 453 34.14 -10.03 13.30
N ASP A 454 34.52 -9.11 12.40
CA ASP A 454 35.88 -8.98 11.85
C ASP A 454 36.88 -8.59 12.95
N ALA A 455 36.43 -7.90 14.00
CA ALA A 455 37.25 -7.60 15.19
C ALA A 455 37.35 -8.76 16.20
N GLY A 456 36.76 -9.91 15.89
CA GLY A 456 36.76 -11.09 16.76
C GLY A 456 35.80 -11.00 17.94
N LEU A 457 34.83 -10.12 17.90
CA LEU A 457 33.77 -10.04 18.91
C LEU A 457 32.71 -11.09 18.63
N GLU A 458 32.32 -11.85 19.64
CA GLU A 458 31.20 -12.76 19.55
C GLU A 458 29.90 -11.95 19.45
N VAL A 459 29.09 -12.24 18.42
CA VAL A 459 27.76 -11.68 18.27
C VAL A 459 26.75 -12.68 18.85
N PRO A 460 25.89 -12.28 19.78
CA PRO A 460 24.89 -13.18 20.36
C PRO A 460 23.99 -13.81 19.31
N ASP A 461 23.72 -15.09 19.41
CA ASP A 461 22.78 -15.81 18.54
C ASP A 461 21.34 -15.26 18.64
N LYS A 462 21.04 -14.64 19.76
CA LYS A 462 19.75 -13.99 20.02
C LYS A 462 19.97 -12.54 20.44
N TRP A 463 19.41 -11.61 19.67
CA TRP A 463 19.44 -10.20 20.00
C TRP A 463 18.33 -9.86 21.00
N ASP A 464 18.71 -9.71 22.26
CA ASP A 464 18.02 -8.97 23.33
C ASP A 464 16.49 -9.08 23.45
N LEU A 465 15.87 -10.11 22.94
CA LEU A 465 14.45 -10.27 23.11
C LEU A 465 14.15 -11.43 24.02
N ASP A 466 14.12 -11.13 25.31
CA ASP A 466 13.29 -11.90 26.22
C ASP A 466 11.84 -11.51 25.97
N ILE A 467 11.12 -12.32 25.17
CA ILE A 467 9.72 -12.09 24.82
C ILE A 467 8.82 -12.28 26.06
N GLU A 468 9.26 -13.10 26.99
CA GLU A 468 8.52 -13.34 28.24
C GLU A 468 8.67 -12.18 29.21
N HIS A 469 9.80 -11.45 29.14
CA HIS A 469 10.09 -10.32 30.01
C HIS A 469 10.56 -9.09 29.21
N PRO A 470 9.73 -8.51 28.35
CA PRO A 470 10.10 -7.39 27.50
C PRO A 470 10.53 -6.14 28.27
N GLU A 471 10.09 -6.00 29.52
CA GLU A 471 10.52 -4.94 30.43
C GLU A 471 12.00 -5.02 30.79
N THR A 472 12.59 -6.21 30.80
CA THR A 472 14.03 -6.41 31.14
C THR A 472 14.93 -6.03 29.97
N ASN A 473 14.40 -6.05 28.75
CA ASN A 473 15.15 -5.72 27.52
C ASN A 473 15.23 -4.21 27.25
N ARG A 474 14.49 -3.41 28.00
CA ARG A 474 14.46 -1.94 27.81
C ARG A 474 15.58 -1.20 28.50
N GLY A 475 16.41 -1.89 29.32
CA GLY A 475 17.31 -1.23 30.25
C GLY A 475 16.54 -0.31 31.22
N ASP A 476 17.25 0.48 31.98
CA ASP A 476 16.65 1.57 32.76
C ASP A 476 16.18 2.68 31.79
N VAL A 477 15.02 2.51 31.18
CA VAL A 477 14.39 3.60 30.42
C VAL A 477 14.11 4.73 31.41
N PRO A 478 14.72 5.91 31.24
CA PRO A 478 14.40 7.04 32.07
C PRO A 478 12.88 7.25 32.06
N LYS A 479 12.25 7.29 33.23
CA LYS A 479 10.85 7.66 33.33
C LYS A 479 10.74 9.10 32.81
N TYR A 480 10.40 9.28 31.54
CA TYR A 480 10.17 10.58 30.95
C TYR A 480 8.90 11.19 31.54
N LYS A 481 9.05 11.81 32.70
CA LYS A 481 7.95 12.48 33.43
C LYS A 481 7.46 13.75 32.73
N ASN A 482 8.21 14.30 31.79
CA ASN A 482 7.91 15.58 31.13
C ASN A 482 8.35 15.57 29.67
N LEU A 483 7.65 14.87 28.80
CA LEU A 483 7.78 15.12 27.37
C LEU A 483 6.93 16.34 27.02
N PRO A 484 7.50 17.39 26.34
CA PRO A 484 6.81 18.64 26.06
C PRO A 484 5.64 18.53 25.06
N PHE A 485 5.28 17.34 24.60
CA PHE A 485 4.29 17.11 23.55
C PHE A 485 3.08 16.24 23.95
N GLY A 486 2.70 16.23 25.19
CA GLY A 486 1.40 15.64 25.60
C GLY A 486 1.24 14.12 25.42
N ILE A 487 2.32 13.38 25.16
CA ILE A 487 2.29 11.90 25.08
C ILE A 487 2.39 11.27 26.49
N ALA A 488 2.68 12.07 27.51
CA ALA A 488 2.83 11.61 28.89
C ALA A 488 1.56 10.91 29.45
N GLY A 489 0.37 11.26 28.97
CA GLY A 489 -0.88 10.60 29.33
C GLY A 489 -1.16 9.26 28.65
N ALA A 490 -0.32 8.81 27.72
CA ALA A 490 -0.49 7.51 27.05
C ALA A 490 0.23 6.36 27.78
N ARG A 491 0.98 6.65 28.85
CA ARG A 491 1.77 5.66 29.61
C ARG A 491 1.13 5.26 30.95
N ASP A 492 0.08 5.94 31.40
CA ASP A 492 -0.64 5.61 32.62
C ASP A 492 -1.84 4.68 32.39
#